data_ecf21da383d212431f9b7ae98b5b96d3
#
_entry.id   ecf21da383d212431f9b7ae98b5b96d3
#
_cell.length_a   1.000
_cell.length_b   1.000
_cell.length_c   1.000
_cell.angle_alpha   90.00
_cell.angle_beta   90.00
_cell.angle_gamma   90.00
#
_symmetry.space_group_name_H-M   'P 1'
#
loop_
_entity.id
_entity.type
_entity.pdbx_description
1 polymer ?
#
loop_
_entity_poly.entity_id
_entity_poly.type
_entity_poly.pdbx_seq_one_letter_code
_entity_poly.pdbx_strand_id
1 'polypeptide(L)'
;MTSLHTRSLILLLLMLLVSRGSAKPSFTWWTTNALVKTMPSDVPPSIQQGITLHAASNEFEAFQIVLRNDSAAVPDVDVEMSDLTGPSGSVISSSNVTVYFERYLNLSRPSSIDGGVGEWPDPLIPRVDRYEHERRNAFPFTLAKGRNQPLWIEIYVPPKTRPGHYQAQATVLSGSAIQAVIPVSLDVWEFELPSTSSLRTAFGFNGVIALKQHAGRYTNDDDLRSISQVYTRAALLHRVSAFGGPLIPPPFTHKAGAMTVDWSLYDAEVGPFLNGTALSKGDPLPGARTTSVELRTHGSLDTDKKKVLYWREWVRHFDKKGWLSRLFNYVSDEPTAAQMPGVKKRAALAHEADHRLSNLVTSPLTRALDGPIDIWSPLINCFETKPGSPDFCEPTVPRRAYDPEIRRHKSVWWYQSCASHGCNIVGGEYFTGWPSYVIDTGAVSNRIMPWMSWKYRIDGELYYNMVEAYSREADPLEDVFLHGGNGDGTLFYPGRPNAIGGATHIPLESVRLKLIREGLEDYEYFVLLSNLTDSASADRWVDKLVHNTYTFSPLPEDLYRVRQELGDEIQRRGRAMRGRGN
;
A
#
# COMPACT_ATOMS: atom_id res chain seq x y z
N MET A 1 -33.56 -33.11 79.18
CA MET A 1 -32.51 -32.15 79.33
C MET A 1 -32.07 -31.74 77.92
N THR A 2 -32.48 -30.52 77.50
CA THR A 2 -32.07 -29.63 76.44
C THR A 2 -31.61 -30.19 75.09
N SER A 3 -32.55 -30.22 74.13
CA SER A 3 -32.31 -30.38 72.71
C SER A 3 -32.02 -29.02 72.04
N LEU A 4 -30.93 -28.90 71.34
CA LEU A 4 -30.65 -27.77 70.50
C LEU A 4 -31.16 -28.04 69.07
N HIS A 5 -32.10 -27.24 68.62
CA HIS A 5 -32.58 -27.24 67.25
C HIS A 5 -31.71 -26.32 66.39
N THR A 6 -31.02 -26.89 65.41
CA THR A 6 -30.29 -26.17 64.37
C THR A 6 -31.28 -25.80 63.23
N ARG A 7 -31.60 -24.52 63.07
CA ARG A 7 -32.37 -24.02 61.96
C ARG A 7 -31.40 -23.73 60.76
N SER A 8 -31.49 -24.54 59.71
CA SER A 8 -30.86 -24.24 58.41
C SER A 8 -31.60 -23.12 57.70
N LEU A 9 -30.90 -22.03 57.53
CA LEU A 9 -31.35 -20.89 56.69
C LEU A 9 -31.00 -21.17 55.24
N ILE A 10 -31.98 -21.53 54.41
CA ILE A 10 -31.83 -21.63 52.94
C ILE A 10 -31.94 -20.22 52.37
N LEU A 11 -30.81 -19.67 51.93
CA LEU A 11 -30.75 -18.41 51.23
C LEU A 11 -31.13 -18.66 49.76
N LEU A 12 -32.36 -18.33 49.37
CA LEU A 12 -32.83 -18.39 47.98
C LEU A 12 -32.27 -17.18 47.24
N LEU A 13 -31.18 -17.36 46.47
CA LEU A 13 -30.63 -16.33 45.59
C LEU A 13 -31.53 -16.22 44.35
N LEU A 14 -32.46 -15.29 44.34
CA LEU A 14 -33.20 -14.93 43.12
C LEU A 14 -32.22 -14.26 42.13
N MET A 15 -31.72 -15.03 41.17
CA MET A 15 -31.12 -14.46 39.96
C MET A 15 -32.22 -13.78 39.14
N LEU A 16 -32.35 -12.49 39.29
CA LEU A 16 -33.06 -11.65 38.32
C LEU A 16 -32.31 -11.72 36.98
N LEU A 17 -32.71 -12.65 36.15
CA LEU A 17 -32.45 -12.61 34.71
C LEU A 17 -33.17 -11.39 34.17
N VAL A 18 -32.49 -10.23 34.17
CA VAL A 18 -32.87 -9.12 33.35
C VAL A 18 -32.65 -9.58 31.89
N SER A 19 -33.68 -10.13 31.28
CA SER A 19 -33.74 -10.27 29.83
C SER A 19 -33.64 -8.84 29.24
N ARG A 20 -32.40 -8.41 28.98
CA ARG A 20 -32.22 -7.26 28.05
C ARG A 20 -32.87 -7.70 26.75
N GLY A 21 -34.08 -7.26 26.53
CA GLY A 21 -34.71 -7.39 25.22
C GLY A 21 -33.71 -6.84 24.22
N SER A 22 -33.19 -7.70 23.35
CA SER A 22 -32.41 -7.29 22.21
C SER A 22 -33.32 -6.38 21.39
N ALA A 23 -33.17 -5.07 21.54
CA ALA A 23 -33.80 -4.14 20.63
C ALA A 23 -33.40 -4.59 19.22
N LYS A 24 -34.40 -4.77 18.32
CA LYS A 24 -34.08 -5.03 16.90
C LYS A 24 -33.09 -3.95 16.47
N PRO A 25 -31.98 -4.32 15.80
CA PRO A 25 -31.01 -3.34 15.35
C PRO A 25 -31.74 -2.24 14.58
N SER A 26 -31.46 -0.97 14.90
CA SER A 26 -32.13 0.17 14.27
C SER A 26 -31.76 0.32 12.80
N PHE A 27 -30.79 -0.45 12.33
CA PHE A 27 -30.31 -0.47 10.94
C PHE A 27 -29.80 -1.86 10.51
N THR A 28 -29.68 -2.05 9.20
CA THR A 28 -29.09 -3.23 8.57
C THR A 28 -27.58 -3.11 8.57
N TRP A 29 -26.89 -4.22 8.78
CA TRP A 29 -25.43 -4.29 8.65
C TRP A 29 -25.02 -5.58 7.93
N TRP A 30 -23.87 -5.57 7.30
CA TRP A 30 -23.21 -6.78 6.78
C TRP A 30 -21.69 -6.57 6.76
N THR A 31 -20.97 -7.66 6.61
CA THR A 31 -19.53 -7.64 6.38
C THR A 31 -19.21 -8.01 4.95
N THR A 32 -18.11 -7.46 4.43
CA THR A 32 -17.56 -7.85 3.13
C THR A 32 -16.03 -7.78 3.18
N ASN A 33 -15.38 -8.42 2.22
CA ASN A 33 -13.92 -8.38 2.13
C ASN A 33 -13.41 -7.03 1.59
N ALA A 34 -12.10 -6.80 1.70
CA ALA A 34 -11.46 -5.56 1.28
C ALA A 34 -11.51 -5.29 -0.24
N LEU A 35 -11.77 -6.31 -1.07
CA LEU A 35 -11.81 -6.19 -2.53
C LEU A 35 -13.19 -5.82 -3.10
N VAL A 36 -14.16 -5.48 -2.24
CA VAL A 36 -15.47 -4.98 -2.65
C VAL A 36 -15.53 -3.48 -2.46
N LYS A 37 -15.72 -2.72 -3.53
CA LYS A 37 -15.99 -1.28 -3.45
C LYS A 37 -17.49 -1.08 -3.28
N THR A 38 -17.94 -0.89 -2.04
CA THR A 38 -19.36 -0.77 -1.70
C THR A 38 -19.89 0.61 -2.08
N MET A 39 -20.84 0.66 -3.02
CA MET A 39 -21.48 1.90 -3.46
C MET A 39 -22.62 2.31 -2.51
N PRO A 40 -22.99 3.61 -2.45
CA PRO A 40 -24.06 4.09 -1.55
C PRO A 40 -25.42 3.42 -1.78
N SER A 41 -25.68 2.93 -2.99
CA SER A 41 -26.96 2.35 -3.41
C SER A 41 -26.94 0.83 -3.58
N ASP A 42 -25.82 0.15 -3.30
CA ASP A 42 -25.75 -1.30 -3.41
C ASP A 42 -26.79 -1.98 -2.53
N VAL A 43 -27.33 -3.08 -3.04
CA VAL A 43 -28.35 -3.84 -2.33
C VAL A 43 -27.69 -4.65 -1.21
N PRO A 44 -28.16 -4.55 0.05
CA PRO A 44 -27.68 -5.37 1.14
C PRO A 44 -27.86 -6.86 0.84
N PRO A 45 -26.93 -7.74 1.25
CA PRO A 45 -27.10 -9.16 1.13
C PRO A 45 -28.28 -9.64 1.99
N SER A 46 -28.90 -10.74 1.61
CA SER A 46 -30.04 -11.33 2.32
C SER A 46 -29.69 -11.90 3.70
N ILE A 47 -28.40 -12.20 3.94
CA ILE A 47 -27.91 -12.81 5.16
C ILE A 47 -26.89 -11.87 5.82
N GLN A 48 -27.14 -11.57 7.09
CA GLN A 48 -26.16 -10.88 7.95
C GLN A 48 -25.27 -11.94 8.61
N GLN A 49 -23.97 -11.86 8.38
CA GLN A 49 -23.00 -12.78 8.97
C GLN A 49 -21.72 -12.05 9.35
N GLY A 50 -21.01 -12.58 10.35
CA GLY A 50 -19.66 -12.16 10.67
C GLY A 50 -18.68 -12.53 9.57
N ILE A 51 -17.41 -12.22 9.79
CA ILE A 51 -16.34 -12.48 8.83
C ILE A 51 -15.29 -13.42 9.41
N THR A 52 -14.69 -14.23 8.55
CA THR A 52 -13.48 -15.00 8.85
C THR A 52 -12.35 -14.54 7.93
N LEU A 53 -11.24 -14.18 8.54
CA LEU A 53 -10.03 -13.70 7.89
C LEU A 53 -8.91 -14.71 8.06
N HIS A 54 -7.90 -14.62 7.21
CA HIS A 54 -6.70 -15.46 7.27
C HIS A 54 -5.46 -14.58 7.08
N ALA A 55 -4.50 -14.68 7.99
CA ALA A 55 -3.26 -13.89 7.91
C ALA A 55 -2.05 -14.65 8.44
N ALA A 56 -0.87 -14.27 8.01
CA ALA A 56 0.40 -14.61 8.65
C ALA A 56 0.69 -13.66 9.82
N SER A 57 1.73 -13.95 10.61
CA SER A 57 2.29 -12.94 11.52
C SER A 57 3.01 -11.85 10.72
N ASN A 58 3.07 -10.64 11.27
CA ASN A 58 3.64 -9.44 10.66
C ASN A 58 2.97 -9.04 9.34
N GLU A 59 1.65 -9.13 9.32
CA GLU A 59 0.79 -8.88 8.16
C GLU A 59 -0.40 -8.00 8.56
N PHE A 60 -0.89 -7.23 7.60
CA PHE A 60 -2.16 -6.54 7.70
C PHE A 60 -3.24 -7.33 6.98
N GLU A 61 -4.42 -7.40 7.55
CA GLU A 61 -5.60 -7.97 6.91
C GLU A 61 -6.80 -7.07 7.15
N ALA A 62 -7.61 -6.83 6.13
CA ALA A 62 -8.70 -5.89 6.21
C ALA A 62 -10.04 -6.48 5.76
N PHE A 63 -11.11 -5.90 6.29
CA PHE A 63 -12.48 -6.18 5.89
C PHE A 63 -13.34 -4.92 6.06
N GLN A 64 -14.57 -4.97 5.59
CA GLN A 64 -15.51 -3.87 5.75
C GLN A 64 -16.72 -4.28 6.58
N ILE A 65 -17.21 -3.35 7.39
CA ILE A 65 -18.54 -3.37 7.99
C ILE A 65 -19.35 -2.31 7.27
N VAL A 66 -20.44 -2.72 6.63
CA VAL A 66 -21.31 -1.78 5.92
C VAL A 66 -22.59 -1.59 6.72
N LEU A 67 -22.97 -0.33 6.93
CA LEU A 67 -24.16 0.07 7.69
C LEU A 67 -25.17 0.73 6.76
N ARG A 68 -26.48 0.45 6.96
CA ARG A 68 -27.58 1.06 6.22
C ARG A 68 -28.81 1.21 7.08
N ASN A 69 -29.54 2.32 6.96
CA ASN A 69 -30.87 2.50 7.53
C ASN A 69 -31.81 3.12 6.50
N ASP A 70 -32.86 2.39 6.13
CA ASP A 70 -33.86 2.85 5.15
C ASP A 70 -34.99 3.69 5.78
N SER A 71 -35.12 3.69 7.10
CA SER A 71 -36.22 4.37 7.80
C SER A 71 -35.90 5.82 8.11
N ALA A 72 -34.75 6.11 8.70
CA ALA A 72 -34.35 7.45 9.14
C ALA A 72 -32.80 7.57 9.17
N ALA A 73 -32.31 8.80 9.27
CA ALA A 73 -30.91 9.02 9.64
C ALA A 73 -30.69 8.62 11.11
N VAL A 74 -29.53 8.03 11.41
CA VAL A 74 -29.15 7.60 12.76
C VAL A 74 -27.93 8.41 13.22
N PRO A 75 -28.08 9.24 14.25
CA PRO A 75 -26.96 10.04 14.74
C PRO A 75 -26.00 9.22 15.61
N ASP A 76 -24.84 9.81 15.86
CA ASP A 76 -23.84 9.35 16.83
C ASP A 76 -23.43 7.88 16.66
N VAL A 77 -23.25 7.45 15.41
CA VAL A 77 -22.81 6.07 15.10
C VAL A 77 -21.30 5.96 15.29
N ASP A 78 -20.87 4.96 16.06
CA ASP A 78 -19.47 4.61 16.29
C ASP A 78 -19.28 3.10 16.21
N VAL A 79 -18.03 2.63 16.00
CA VAL A 79 -17.68 1.20 15.98
C VAL A 79 -16.44 0.98 16.84
N GLU A 80 -16.54 0.00 17.72
CA GLU A 80 -15.45 -0.41 18.59
C GLU A 80 -15.10 -1.88 18.38
N MET A 81 -13.80 -2.18 18.36
CA MET A 81 -13.30 -3.54 18.26
C MET A 81 -12.81 -4.03 19.61
N SER A 82 -13.18 -5.26 19.97
CA SER A 82 -12.59 -5.96 21.11
C SER A 82 -11.17 -6.44 20.78
N ASP A 83 -10.41 -6.84 21.80
CA ASP A 83 -9.23 -7.67 21.61
C ASP A 83 -9.61 -8.97 20.88
N LEU A 84 -8.68 -9.50 20.06
CA LEU A 84 -8.84 -10.82 19.46
C LEU A 84 -8.23 -11.86 20.39
N THR A 85 -9.04 -12.76 20.92
CA THR A 85 -8.62 -13.83 21.83
C THR A 85 -8.37 -15.12 21.07
N GLY A 86 -7.20 -15.70 21.25
CA GLY A 86 -6.72 -16.86 20.50
C GLY A 86 -6.33 -18.05 21.37
N PRO A 87 -5.57 -19.01 20.80
CA PRO A 87 -5.19 -20.25 21.46
C PRO A 87 -4.46 -20.04 22.78
N SER A 88 -4.82 -20.79 23.81
CA SER A 88 -4.20 -20.74 25.16
C SER A 88 -4.17 -19.34 25.79
N GLY A 89 -5.17 -18.50 25.48
CA GLY A 89 -5.27 -17.14 26.02
C GLY A 89 -4.32 -16.13 25.36
N SER A 90 -3.75 -16.45 24.20
CA SER A 90 -3.01 -15.44 23.41
C SER A 90 -3.96 -14.33 22.95
N VAL A 91 -3.45 -13.10 22.88
CA VAL A 91 -4.25 -11.93 22.55
C VAL A 91 -3.54 -11.11 21.47
N ILE A 92 -4.29 -10.72 20.44
CA ILE A 92 -3.95 -9.59 19.57
C ILE A 92 -4.76 -8.41 20.10
N SER A 93 -4.08 -7.42 20.68
CA SER A 93 -4.75 -6.26 21.28
C SER A 93 -5.52 -5.46 20.22
N SER A 94 -6.66 -4.91 20.62
CA SER A 94 -7.46 -3.96 19.82
C SER A 94 -6.68 -2.70 19.43
N SER A 95 -5.56 -2.40 20.09
CA SER A 95 -4.62 -1.35 19.65
C SER A 95 -3.95 -1.66 18.30
N ASN A 96 -3.97 -2.93 17.86
CA ASN A 96 -3.54 -3.34 16.53
C ASN A 96 -4.66 -3.28 15.48
N VAL A 97 -5.84 -2.82 15.86
CA VAL A 97 -6.98 -2.65 14.95
C VAL A 97 -7.22 -1.17 14.72
N THR A 98 -7.30 -0.78 13.45
CA THR A 98 -7.67 0.59 13.08
C THR A 98 -9.02 0.57 12.37
N VAL A 99 -9.92 1.42 12.83
CA VAL A 99 -11.25 1.62 12.24
C VAL A 99 -11.23 2.90 11.44
N TYR A 100 -11.63 2.82 10.17
CA TYR A 100 -11.70 3.96 9.26
C TYR A 100 -13.12 4.16 8.76
N PHE A 101 -13.49 5.41 8.58
CA PHE A 101 -14.65 5.82 7.80
C PHE A 101 -14.22 5.88 6.33
N GLU A 102 -14.86 5.11 5.46
CA GLU A 102 -14.66 5.20 4.02
C GLU A 102 -15.45 6.39 3.48
N ARG A 103 -14.72 7.44 3.11
CA ARG A 103 -15.33 8.62 2.50
C ARG A 103 -15.59 8.36 1.02
N TYR A 104 -16.78 8.72 0.56
CA TYR A 104 -17.09 8.72 -0.86
C TYR A 104 -16.55 9.98 -1.54
N LEU A 105 -16.02 9.79 -2.76
CA LEU A 105 -15.70 10.85 -3.70
C LEU A 105 -16.70 10.81 -4.86
N ASN A 106 -17.18 11.96 -5.29
CA ASN A 106 -18.10 12.05 -6.42
C ASN A 106 -17.34 12.19 -7.73
N LEU A 107 -17.21 11.09 -8.45
CA LEU A 107 -16.53 11.03 -9.75
C LEU A 107 -17.46 11.52 -10.85
N SER A 108 -17.10 12.63 -11.49
CA SER A 108 -17.92 13.25 -12.55
C SER A 108 -17.64 12.68 -13.95
N ARG A 109 -16.54 11.95 -14.12
CA ARG A 109 -16.07 11.35 -15.38
C ARG A 109 -15.44 9.99 -15.11
N PRO A 110 -15.62 8.99 -15.98
CA PRO A 110 -14.94 7.71 -15.84
C PRO A 110 -13.48 7.81 -16.26
N SER A 111 -12.61 6.97 -15.68
CA SER A 111 -11.20 6.85 -16.08
C SER A 111 -11.02 6.10 -17.40
N SER A 112 -11.94 5.20 -17.76
CA SER A 112 -11.92 4.38 -18.96
C SER A 112 -13.34 3.95 -19.33
N ILE A 113 -13.50 3.20 -20.42
CA ILE A 113 -14.82 2.71 -20.86
C ILE A 113 -15.43 1.69 -19.90
N ASP A 114 -14.63 1.04 -19.08
CA ASP A 114 -15.04 0.14 -17.99
C ASP A 114 -15.03 0.82 -16.61
N GLY A 115 -14.72 2.12 -16.56
CA GLY A 115 -14.81 2.94 -15.36
C GLY A 115 -16.22 3.43 -15.06
N GLY A 116 -16.40 4.15 -13.95
CA GLY A 116 -17.69 4.62 -13.49
C GLY A 116 -17.74 6.08 -13.03
N VAL A 117 -18.95 6.60 -12.98
CA VAL A 117 -19.26 7.91 -12.37
C VAL A 117 -20.06 7.73 -11.09
N GLY A 118 -20.23 8.80 -10.32
CA GLY A 118 -20.96 8.77 -9.06
C GLY A 118 -20.04 8.66 -7.85
N GLU A 119 -20.59 8.21 -6.74
CA GLU A 119 -19.88 8.19 -5.47
C GLU A 119 -19.12 6.88 -5.25
N TRP A 120 -17.80 6.96 -5.18
CA TRP A 120 -16.88 5.82 -4.99
C TRP A 120 -16.12 5.94 -3.66
N PRO A 121 -15.98 4.86 -2.86
CA PRO A 121 -15.21 4.90 -1.64
C PRO A 121 -13.71 4.89 -1.95
N ASP A 122 -12.92 5.78 -1.30
CA ASP A 122 -11.47 5.72 -1.45
C ASP A 122 -10.70 6.39 -0.28
N PRO A 123 -10.95 7.66 0.14
CA PRO A 123 -10.25 8.21 1.30
C PRO A 123 -10.67 7.51 2.61
N LEU A 124 -9.69 7.11 3.40
CA LEU A 124 -9.87 6.43 4.68
C LEU A 124 -9.58 7.40 5.84
N ILE A 125 -10.62 7.84 6.55
CA ILE A 125 -10.46 8.74 7.70
C ILE A 125 -10.46 7.88 8.97
N PRO A 126 -9.33 7.78 9.70
CA PRO A 126 -9.25 6.92 10.87
C PRO A 126 -10.07 7.48 12.05
N ARG A 127 -10.60 6.59 12.88
CA ARG A 127 -11.21 6.97 14.17
C ARG A 127 -10.19 7.59 15.11
N VAL A 128 -9.03 6.96 15.20
CA VAL A 128 -7.81 7.47 15.83
C VAL A 128 -6.67 7.21 14.85
N ASP A 129 -5.93 8.25 14.47
CA ASP A 129 -4.80 8.07 13.55
C ASP A 129 -3.60 7.42 14.24
N ARG A 130 -2.81 6.71 13.46
CA ARG A 130 -1.63 5.99 13.96
C ARG A 130 -0.34 6.80 13.92
N TYR A 131 -0.37 8.03 13.40
CA TYR A 131 0.80 8.89 13.29
C TYR A 131 1.01 9.74 14.54
N GLU A 132 -0.07 10.39 14.98
CA GLU A 132 -0.10 11.32 16.11
C GLU A 132 -1.03 10.86 17.24
N HIS A 133 -1.72 9.72 17.07
CA HIS A 133 -2.67 9.15 18.01
C HIS A 133 -3.85 10.07 18.37
N GLU A 134 -4.23 10.94 17.43
CA GLU A 134 -5.34 11.86 17.61
C GLU A 134 -6.68 11.27 17.13
N ARG A 135 -7.74 11.54 17.88
CA ARG A 135 -9.10 11.29 17.39
C ARG A 135 -9.40 12.23 16.24
N ARG A 136 -10.00 11.68 15.18
CA ARG A 136 -10.45 12.44 14.01
C ARG A 136 -11.97 12.58 14.03
N ASN A 137 -12.51 13.57 13.32
CA ASN A 137 -13.94 13.92 13.38
C ASN A 137 -14.86 12.98 12.58
N ALA A 138 -14.33 11.92 11.97
CA ALA A 138 -15.13 10.94 11.25
C ALA A 138 -15.97 10.04 12.17
N PHE A 139 -15.68 10.03 13.47
CA PHE A 139 -16.42 9.27 14.49
C PHE A 139 -16.67 10.12 15.75
N PRO A 140 -17.91 10.07 16.33
CA PRO A 140 -19.09 9.42 15.78
C PRO A 140 -19.64 10.17 14.55
N PHE A 141 -20.40 9.48 13.69
CA PHE A 141 -20.99 10.05 12.49
C PHE A 141 -22.50 9.87 12.44
N THR A 142 -23.16 10.58 11.54
CA THR A 142 -24.59 10.37 11.25
C THR A 142 -24.73 9.45 10.04
N LEU A 143 -25.31 8.25 10.25
CA LEU A 143 -25.67 7.33 9.17
C LEU A 143 -26.86 7.90 8.41
N ALA A 144 -26.66 8.27 7.15
CA ALA A 144 -27.69 8.86 6.31
C ALA A 144 -28.79 7.84 5.95
N LYS A 145 -30.04 8.30 5.85
CA LYS A 145 -31.16 7.48 5.42
C LYS A 145 -30.96 6.96 4.00
N GLY A 146 -31.21 5.65 3.79
CA GLY A 146 -31.27 5.02 2.47
C GLY A 146 -29.93 4.87 1.76
N ARG A 147 -28.82 5.04 2.49
CA ARG A 147 -27.45 4.96 1.93
C ARG A 147 -26.61 3.97 2.71
N ASN A 148 -25.76 3.26 1.99
CA ASN A 148 -24.71 2.45 2.58
C ASN A 148 -23.58 3.34 3.08
N GLN A 149 -23.02 2.99 4.24
CA GLN A 149 -21.79 3.55 4.75
C GLN A 149 -20.82 2.42 5.07
N PRO A 150 -19.81 2.18 4.23
CA PRO A 150 -18.74 1.23 4.53
C PRO A 150 -17.77 1.83 5.56
N LEU A 151 -17.32 0.97 6.45
CA LEU A 151 -16.27 1.21 7.42
C LEU A 151 -15.17 0.19 7.18
N TRP A 152 -13.96 0.65 6.93
CA TRP A 152 -12.80 -0.19 6.75
C TRP A 152 -12.20 -0.56 8.09
N ILE A 153 -12.07 -1.85 8.36
CA ILE A 153 -11.46 -2.39 9.58
C ILE A 153 -10.15 -3.07 9.19
N GLU A 154 -9.05 -2.57 9.72
CA GLU A 154 -7.71 -3.09 9.45
C GLU A 154 -7.12 -3.70 10.70
N ILE A 155 -6.72 -4.97 10.63
CA ILE A 155 -6.08 -5.71 11.71
C ILE A 155 -4.60 -5.91 11.34
N TYR A 156 -3.69 -5.45 12.18
CA TYR A 156 -2.29 -5.83 12.11
C TYR A 156 -2.05 -7.05 12.99
N VAL A 157 -1.51 -8.12 12.42
CA VAL A 157 -1.09 -9.31 13.16
C VAL A 157 0.38 -9.15 13.56
N PRO A 158 0.71 -8.89 14.82
CA PRO A 158 2.09 -8.61 15.23
C PRO A 158 3.05 -9.76 14.90
N PRO A 159 4.37 -9.49 14.76
CA PRO A 159 5.38 -10.53 14.64
C PRO A 159 5.29 -11.54 15.77
N LYS A 160 5.55 -12.82 15.48
CA LYS A 160 5.54 -13.92 16.46
C LYS A 160 4.18 -14.15 17.13
N THR A 161 3.10 -13.68 16.52
CA THR A 161 1.74 -14.03 16.97
C THR A 161 1.59 -15.55 16.95
N ARG A 162 1.03 -16.11 18.03
CA ARG A 162 0.81 -17.54 18.11
C ARG A 162 -0.16 -18.00 17.02
N PRO A 163 0.17 -19.02 16.22
CA PRO A 163 -0.74 -19.49 15.17
C PRO A 163 -1.99 -20.13 15.73
N GLY A 164 -3.09 -20.01 15.02
CA GLY A 164 -4.39 -20.60 15.34
C GLY A 164 -5.56 -19.65 15.20
N HIS A 165 -6.71 -20.06 15.71
CA HIS A 165 -7.97 -19.35 15.57
C HIS A 165 -8.16 -18.29 16.65
N TYR A 166 -8.42 -17.05 16.25
CA TYR A 166 -8.71 -15.89 17.09
C TYR A 166 -10.14 -15.42 16.87
N GLN A 167 -10.77 -14.91 17.93
CA GLN A 167 -12.13 -14.38 17.92
C GLN A 167 -12.18 -12.99 18.52
N ALA A 168 -12.97 -12.13 17.92
CA ALA A 168 -13.25 -10.77 18.36
C ALA A 168 -14.71 -10.39 18.05
N GLN A 169 -15.09 -9.22 18.52
CA GLN A 169 -16.38 -8.63 18.21
C GLN A 169 -16.18 -7.16 17.80
N ALA A 170 -16.89 -6.76 16.74
CA ALA A 170 -17.10 -5.36 16.42
C ALA A 170 -18.46 -4.94 17.03
N THR A 171 -18.46 -3.94 17.89
CA THR A 171 -19.67 -3.39 18.51
C THR A 171 -20.03 -2.10 17.81
N VAL A 172 -21.22 -2.08 17.18
CA VAL A 172 -21.78 -0.89 16.55
C VAL A 172 -22.66 -0.16 17.56
N LEU A 173 -22.41 1.11 17.75
CA LEU A 173 -23.07 1.99 18.73
C LEU A 173 -23.84 3.11 18.02
N SER A 174 -24.91 3.61 18.65
CA SER A 174 -25.49 4.91 18.40
C SER A 174 -25.65 5.63 19.75
N GLY A 175 -24.85 6.66 19.99
CA GLY A 175 -24.61 7.17 21.32
C GLY A 175 -24.06 6.09 22.25
N SER A 176 -24.74 5.82 23.37
CA SER A 176 -24.40 4.74 24.29
C SER A 176 -25.12 3.40 24.03
N ALA A 177 -26.04 3.38 23.05
CA ALA A 177 -26.86 2.20 22.77
C ALA A 177 -26.18 1.26 21.79
N ILE A 178 -26.02 -0.03 22.18
CA ILE A 178 -25.53 -1.08 21.30
C ILE A 178 -26.59 -1.39 20.24
N GLN A 179 -26.24 -1.25 18.97
CA GLN A 179 -27.09 -1.53 17.84
C GLN A 179 -26.83 -2.92 17.24
N ALA A 180 -25.57 -3.33 17.20
CA ALA A 180 -25.17 -4.65 16.72
C ALA A 180 -23.86 -5.10 17.39
N VAL A 181 -23.70 -6.42 17.48
CA VAL A 181 -22.44 -7.07 17.84
C VAL A 181 -22.10 -8.06 16.71
N ILE A 182 -21.02 -7.79 16.00
CA ILE A 182 -20.64 -8.50 14.79
C ILE A 182 -19.46 -9.42 15.11
N PRO A 183 -19.58 -10.75 14.95
CA PRO A 183 -18.49 -11.66 15.20
C PRO A 183 -17.41 -11.53 14.12
N VAL A 184 -16.14 -11.48 14.55
CA VAL A 184 -14.96 -11.44 13.71
C VAL A 184 -14.04 -12.59 14.09
N SER A 185 -13.65 -13.40 13.12
CA SER A 185 -12.70 -14.50 13.29
C SER A 185 -11.46 -14.26 12.44
N LEU A 186 -10.29 -14.65 12.97
CA LEU A 186 -9.02 -14.56 12.26
C LEU A 186 -8.24 -15.86 12.48
N ASP A 187 -7.91 -16.55 11.40
CA ASP A 187 -7.02 -17.69 11.41
C ASP A 187 -5.59 -17.25 11.09
N VAL A 188 -4.68 -17.40 12.07
CA VAL A 188 -3.27 -17.02 11.92
C VAL A 188 -2.45 -18.26 11.57
N TRP A 189 -1.77 -18.22 10.39
CA TRP A 189 -0.87 -19.29 9.94
C TRP A 189 0.43 -19.34 10.74
N GLU A 190 1.10 -20.50 10.67
CA GLU A 190 2.38 -20.78 11.36
C GLU A 190 3.60 -20.28 10.58
N PHE A 191 3.52 -19.11 9.99
CA PHE A 191 4.64 -18.42 9.37
C PHE A 191 4.51 -16.91 9.51
N GLU A 192 5.59 -16.20 9.27
CA GLU A 192 5.71 -14.76 9.44
C GLU A 192 6.21 -14.11 8.15
N LEU A 193 5.65 -12.97 7.79
CA LEU A 193 6.13 -12.18 6.66
C LEU A 193 7.32 -11.29 7.08
N PRO A 194 8.27 -11.04 6.18
CA PRO A 194 9.32 -10.05 6.45
C PRO A 194 8.72 -8.64 6.55
N SER A 195 9.30 -7.78 7.37
CA SER A 195 8.87 -6.38 7.48
C SER A 195 9.21 -5.55 6.22
N THR A 196 10.30 -5.88 5.54
CA THR A 196 10.73 -5.24 4.29
C THR A 196 10.26 -6.06 3.10
N SER A 197 9.64 -5.43 2.12
CA SER A 197 9.19 -6.10 0.89
C SER A 197 10.36 -6.69 0.11
N SER A 198 10.16 -7.91 -0.42
CA SER A 198 11.11 -8.58 -1.33
C SER A 198 11.03 -7.98 -2.74
N LEU A 199 9.84 -7.61 -3.20
CA LEU A 199 9.68 -6.83 -4.42
C LEU A 199 10.12 -5.39 -4.15
N ARG A 200 11.04 -4.87 -4.94
CA ARG A 200 11.45 -3.47 -4.84
C ARG A 200 10.33 -2.55 -5.28
N THR A 201 10.22 -1.40 -4.65
CA THR A 201 9.26 -0.37 -5.03
C THR A 201 9.96 0.99 -5.10
N ALA A 202 9.54 1.82 -6.06
CA ALA A 202 9.94 3.21 -6.16
C ALA A 202 8.71 4.04 -6.54
N PHE A 203 8.03 4.57 -5.53
CA PHE A 203 6.81 5.35 -5.71
C PHE A 203 7.13 6.83 -5.48
N GLY A 204 6.83 7.66 -6.48
CA GLY A 204 7.13 9.08 -6.46
C GLY A 204 6.42 9.82 -5.34
N PHE A 205 7.12 10.77 -4.73
CA PHE A 205 6.57 11.66 -3.73
C PHE A 205 7.18 13.06 -3.86
N ASN A 206 6.34 14.08 -3.85
CA ASN A 206 6.76 15.47 -3.90
C ASN A 206 6.39 16.20 -2.60
N GLY A 207 7.36 16.34 -1.70
CA GLY A 207 7.17 16.98 -0.39
C GLY A 207 6.78 18.45 -0.50
N VAL A 208 7.22 19.17 -1.54
CA VAL A 208 6.89 20.59 -1.71
C VAL A 208 5.40 20.78 -2.01
N ILE A 209 4.83 19.96 -2.91
CA ILE A 209 3.39 20.04 -3.19
C ILE A 209 2.58 19.53 -2.00
N ALA A 210 3.06 18.51 -1.27
CA ALA A 210 2.43 18.05 -0.05
C ALA A 210 2.40 19.16 1.00
N LEU A 211 3.53 19.81 1.30
CA LEU A 211 3.56 20.93 2.23
C LEU A 211 2.60 22.06 1.84
N LYS A 212 2.61 22.45 0.57
CA LYS A 212 1.71 23.51 0.07
C LYS A 212 0.24 23.12 0.24
N GLN A 213 -0.13 21.88 -0.02
CA GLN A 213 -1.50 21.41 0.10
C GLN A 213 -1.97 21.34 1.57
N HIS A 214 -1.08 21.03 2.49
CA HIS A 214 -1.37 21.01 3.93
C HIS A 214 -1.40 22.41 4.55
N ALA A 215 -0.40 23.25 4.27
CA ALA A 215 -0.22 24.56 4.89
C ALA A 215 -0.78 25.73 4.05
N GLY A 216 -1.34 25.47 2.86
CA GLY A 216 -1.79 26.51 1.92
C GLY A 216 -0.66 27.21 1.16
N ARG A 217 0.60 27.03 1.55
CA ARG A 217 1.80 27.63 0.92
C ARG A 217 3.05 26.86 1.32
N TYR A 218 4.14 27.13 0.64
CA TYR A 218 5.48 26.79 1.15
C TYR A 218 5.80 27.64 2.37
N THR A 219 6.16 27.04 3.47
CA THR A 219 6.50 27.72 4.74
C THR A 219 8.02 27.83 4.92
N ASN A 220 8.69 26.71 5.15
CA ASN A 220 10.15 26.62 5.33
C ASN A 220 10.64 25.18 5.15
N ASP A 221 11.96 24.98 5.20
CA ASP A 221 12.57 23.67 4.99
C ASP A 221 12.33 22.69 6.14
N ASP A 222 12.13 23.18 7.38
CA ASP A 222 11.85 22.30 8.53
C ASP A 222 10.46 21.69 8.42
N ASP A 223 9.46 22.48 8.04
CA ASP A 223 8.11 21.98 7.77
C ASP A 223 8.10 21.02 6.58
N LEU A 224 8.89 21.33 5.52
CA LEU A 224 9.05 20.44 4.38
C LEU A 224 9.63 19.08 4.80
N ARG A 225 10.66 19.09 5.65
CA ARG A 225 11.23 17.85 6.18
C ARG A 225 10.24 17.08 7.02
N SER A 226 9.55 17.76 7.94
CA SER A 226 8.56 17.14 8.85
C SER A 226 7.44 16.46 8.09
N ILE A 227 6.78 17.16 7.16
CA ILE A 227 5.67 16.56 6.38
C ILE A 227 6.15 15.39 5.54
N SER A 228 7.36 15.48 5.00
CA SER A 228 7.89 14.44 4.15
C SER A 228 8.30 13.18 4.91
N GLN A 229 8.79 13.31 6.14
CA GLN A 229 9.05 12.17 7.01
C GLN A 229 7.77 11.41 7.35
N VAL A 230 6.66 12.12 7.63
CA VAL A 230 5.37 11.47 7.91
C VAL A 230 4.86 10.71 6.69
N TYR A 231 4.93 11.29 5.49
CA TYR A 231 4.55 10.60 4.25
C TYR A 231 5.47 9.41 3.93
N THR A 232 6.78 9.56 4.12
CA THR A 232 7.72 8.46 3.90
C THR A 232 7.49 7.31 4.88
N ARG A 233 7.16 7.64 6.16
CA ARG A 233 6.77 6.65 7.16
C ARG A 233 5.46 5.96 6.79
N ALA A 234 4.46 6.72 6.31
CA ALA A 234 3.21 6.18 5.83
C ALA A 234 3.39 5.24 4.64
N ALA A 235 4.20 5.62 3.65
CA ALA A 235 4.56 4.76 2.53
C ALA A 235 5.22 3.45 3.01
N LEU A 236 6.18 3.54 3.93
CA LEU A 236 6.87 2.37 4.49
C LEU A 236 5.92 1.41 5.23
N LEU A 237 4.93 1.93 5.97
CA LEU A 237 3.86 1.14 6.59
C LEU A 237 2.97 0.42 5.57
N HIS A 238 3.01 0.85 4.31
CA HIS A 238 2.36 0.19 3.18
C HIS A 238 3.35 -0.61 2.32
N ARG A 239 4.54 -0.94 2.84
CA ARG A 239 5.61 -1.70 2.15
C ARG A 239 6.14 -1.02 0.90
N VAL A 240 5.86 0.27 0.72
CA VAL A 240 6.23 1.09 -0.42
C VAL A 240 7.41 1.99 -0.08
N SER A 241 8.37 2.12 -1.01
CA SER A 241 9.50 3.03 -0.89
C SER A 241 9.21 4.32 -1.62
N ALA A 242 9.11 5.42 -0.89
CA ALA A 242 8.95 6.75 -1.48
C ALA A 242 10.26 7.21 -2.11
N PHE A 243 10.22 7.78 -3.33
CA PHE A 243 11.35 8.44 -3.96
C PHE A 243 10.98 9.86 -4.40
N GLY A 244 11.98 10.69 -4.66
CA GLY A 244 11.75 12.08 -5.07
C GLY A 244 11.27 13.00 -3.94
N GLY A 245 11.22 12.52 -2.72
CA GLY A 245 10.73 13.21 -1.51
C GLY A 245 11.44 14.53 -1.19
N PRO A 246 11.48 14.97 0.06
CA PRO A 246 11.99 16.32 0.45
C PRO A 246 13.47 16.43 0.29
N LEU A 247 14.10 15.41 -0.25
CA LEU A 247 15.54 15.25 -0.26
C LEU A 247 16.18 16.44 -0.97
N ILE A 248 16.37 17.48 -0.19
CA ILE A 248 17.32 18.52 -0.52
C ILE A 248 18.64 17.78 -0.71
N PRO A 249 19.23 17.83 -1.91
CA PRO A 249 20.48 17.13 -2.15
C PRO A 249 21.52 17.54 -1.11
N PRO A 250 22.29 16.61 -0.53
CA PRO A 250 23.29 16.97 0.49
C PRO A 250 24.18 18.11 0.03
N PRO A 251 24.41 19.14 0.85
CA PRO A 251 25.25 20.26 0.49
C PRO A 251 26.71 19.82 0.33
N PHE A 252 27.46 20.53 -0.53
CA PHE A 252 28.84 20.20 -0.83
C PHE A 252 29.74 21.40 -0.89
N THR A 253 31.03 21.16 -0.74
CA THR A 253 32.09 22.12 -1.07
C THR A 253 33.01 21.54 -2.15
N HIS A 254 33.46 22.38 -3.07
CA HIS A 254 34.41 22.01 -4.09
C HIS A 254 35.62 22.96 -4.04
N LYS A 255 36.79 22.47 -3.58
CA LYS A 255 38.03 23.24 -3.42
C LYS A 255 39.20 22.44 -3.99
N ALA A 256 40.09 23.12 -4.73
CA ALA A 256 41.30 22.53 -5.29
C ALA A 256 41.06 21.19 -6.06
N GLY A 257 39.91 21.07 -6.72
CA GLY A 257 39.55 19.84 -7.47
C GLY A 257 38.99 18.70 -6.64
N ALA A 258 38.89 18.85 -5.32
CA ALA A 258 38.28 17.86 -4.43
C ALA A 258 36.81 18.25 -4.08
N MET A 259 35.93 17.24 -4.06
CA MET A 259 34.54 17.35 -3.62
C MET A 259 34.42 16.82 -2.18
N THR A 260 33.73 17.56 -1.33
CA THR A 260 33.35 17.10 0.01
C THR A 260 31.86 17.36 0.20
N VAL A 261 31.12 16.33 0.60
CA VAL A 261 29.67 16.39 0.81
C VAL A 261 29.38 16.28 2.30
N ASP A 262 28.50 17.14 2.79
CA ASP A 262 27.99 17.06 4.17
C ASP A 262 26.76 16.16 4.23
N TRP A 263 26.90 15.01 4.85
CA TRP A 263 25.88 13.97 4.96
C TRP A 263 25.05 14.06 6.26
N SER A 264 25.38 15.00 7.17
CA SER A 264 24.83 15.01 8.52
C SER A 264 23.30 15.05 8.53
N LEU A 265 22.73 16.00 7.78
CA LEU A 265 21.27 16.15 7.68
C LEU A 265 20.62 15.00 6.90
N TYR A 266 21.22 14.60 5.78
CA TYR A 266 20.71 13.47 4.97
C TYR A 266 20.66 12.16 5.78
N ASP A 267 21.73 11.86 6.51
CA ASP A 267 21.78 10.66 7.37
C ASP A 267 20.75 10.70 8.50
N ALA A 268 20.47 11.88 9.04
CA ALA A 268 19.45 12.05 10.07
C ALA A 268 18.03 11.84 9.52
N GLU A 269 17.75 12.30 8.32
CA GLU A 269 16.41 12.25 7.70
C GLU A 269 16.12 10.91 6.99
N VAL A 270 17.07 10.41 6.21
CA VAL A 270 16.89 9.24 5.34
C VAL A 270 17.44 7.97 5.98
N GLY A 271 18.48 8.11 6.80
CA GLY A 271 19.13 6.97 7.46
C GLY A 271 18.18 6.05 8.22
N PRO A 272 17.22 6.55 9.02
CA PRO A 272 16.26 5.71 9.72
C PRO A 272 15.48 4.77 8.81
N PHE A 273 15.06 5.23 7.63
CA PHE A 273 14.34 4.42 6.64
C PHE A 273 15.24 3.37 5.97
N LEU A 274 16.53 3.65 5.83
CA LEU A 274 17.50 2.74 5.26
C LEU A 274 18.04 1.71 6.26
N ASN A 275 18.13 2.08 7.54
CA ASN A 275 18.61 1.21 8.61
C ASN A 275 17.51 0.34 9.24
N GLY A 276 16.23 0.70 9.02
CA GLY A 276 15.10 0.03 9.66
C GLY A 276 14.79 0.56 11.07
N THR A 277 15.24 1.77 11.40
CA THR A 277 14.94 2.40 12.71
C THR A 277 13.77 3.37 12.68
N ALA A 278 13.23 3.65 11.47
CA ALA A 278 12.05 4.50 11.31
C ALA A 278 10.77 3.86 11.86
N LEU A 279 10.68 2.53 11.83
CA LEU A 279 9.62 1.74 12.47
C LEU A 279 10.24 0.90 13.59
N SER A 280 9.90 1.25 14.82
CA SER A 280 10.44 0.64 16.03
C SER A 280 9.74 -0.67 16.38
N LYS A 281 10.16 -1.34 17.45
CA LYS A 281 9.54 -2.61 17.90
C LYS A 281 8.05 -2.47 18.29
N GLY A 282 7.59 -1.28 18.62
CA GLY A 282 6.18 -1.01 18.96
C GLY A 282 5.31 -0.65 17.76
N ASP A 283 5.92 -0.36 16.62
CA ASP A 283 5.21 -0.05 15.38
C ASP A 283 4.85 -1.32 14.60
N PRO A 284 3.85 -1.26 13.71
CA PRO A 284 3.70 -2.29 12.69
C PRO A 284 4.94 -2.36 11.77
N LEU A 285 5.22 -3.55 11.23
CA LEU A 285 6.37 -3.82 10.37
C LEU A 285 7.72 -3.37 11.01
N PRO A 286 8.05 -3.79 12.24
CA PRO A 286 9.23 -3.30 12.93
C PRO A 286 10.50 -3.62 12.16
N GLY A 287 11.38 -2.65 12.03
CA GLY A 287 12.64 -2.81 11.29
C GLY A 287 12.51 -2.75 9.77
N ALA A 288 11.34 -2.41 9.24
CA ALA A 288 11.15 -2.24 7.80
C ALA A 288 12.11 -1.19 7.22
N ARG A 289 12.53 -1.44 5.99
CA ARG A 289 13.47 -0.60 5.25
C ARG A 289 12.93 -0.27 3.87
N THR A 290 13.23 0.93 3.39
CA THR A 290 13.00 1.27 1.98
C THR A 290 13.85 0.37 1.09
N THR A 291 13.30 -0.05 -0.03
CA THR A 291 13.93 -0.97 -0.98
C THR A 291 14.67 -0.26 -2.12
N SER A 292 14.41 1.04 -2.28
CA SER A 292 15.04 1.90 -3.28
C SER A 292 15.18 3.34 -2.79
N VAL A 293 16.19 4.03 -3.29
CA VAL A 293 16.45 5.47 -3.04
C VAL A 293 16.99 6.09 -4.31
N GLU A 294 16.39 7.19 -4.76
CA GLU A 294 16.88 7.96 -5.89
C GLU A 294 18.06 8.86 -5.50
N LEU A 295 19.13 8.82 -6.28
CA LEU A 295 20.20 9.78 -6.19
C LEU A 295 19.71 11.18 -6.60
N ARG A 296 19.88 12.17 -5.72
CA ARG A 296 19.49 13.56 -6.00
C ARG A 296 20.72 14.39 -6.37
N THR A 297 20.71 14.93 -7.58
CA THR A 297 21.79 15.79 -8.06
C THR A 297 21.56 17.22 -7.62
N HIS A 298 22.58 17.86 -7.01
CA HIS A 298 22.47 19.25 -6.56
C HIS A 298 22.42 20.20 -7.76
N GLY A 299 21.46 21.13 -7.77
CA GLY A 299 21.21 22.03 -8.91
C GLY A 299 22.36 22.97 -9.27
N SER A 300 23.28 23.25 -8.34
CA SER A 300 24.47 24.11 -8.58
C SER A 300 25.64 23.39 -9.26
N LEU A 301 25.52 22.10 -9.59
CA LEU A 301 26.56 21.36 -10.31
C LEU A 301 26.48 21.70 -11.82
N ASP A 302 27.30 22.63 -12.23
CA ASP A 302 27.30 23.27 -13.57
C ASP A 302 28.10 22.50 -14.65
N THR A 303 28.98 21.58 -14.23
CA THR A 303 29.83 20.80 -15.15
C THR A 303 29.72 19.30 -14.93
N ASP A 304 29.91 18.52 -16.01
CA ASP A 304 29.93 17.05 -15.96
C ASP A 304 30.99 16.55 -14.96
N LYS A 305 32.17 17.20 -14.92
CA LYS A 305 33.24 16.86 -13.97
C LYS A 305 32.79 17.01 -12.51
N LYS A 306 32.08 18.09 -12.16
CA LYS A 306 31.57 18.27 -10.78
C LYS A 306 30.46 17.25 -10.46
N LYS A 307 29.60 16.92 -11.42
CA LYS A 307 28.58 15.87 -11.24
C LYS A 307 29.23 14.54 -10.95
N VAL A 308 30.24 14.11 -11.73
CA VAL A 308 30.99 12.87 -11.53
C VAL A 308 31.61 12.83 -10.13
N LEU A 309 32.24 13.91 -9.67
CA LEU A 309 32.81 13.98 -8.34
C LEU A 309 31.73 13.85 -7.24
N TYR A 310 30.59 14.53 -7.42
CA TYR A 310 29.48 14.48 -6.47
C TYR A 310 28.83 13.10 -6.41
N TRP A 311 28.55 12.46 -7.55
CA TRP A 311 27.99 11.12 -7.61
C TRP A 311 28.95 10.06 -7.04
N ARG A 312 30.26 10.25 -7.19
CA ARG A 312 31.27 9.40 -6.55
C ARG A 312 31.20 9.47 -5.03
N GLU A 313 30.94 10.64 -4.46
CA GLU A 313 30.72 10.79 -3.02
C GLU A 313 29.43 10.08 -2.57
N TRP A 314 28.34 10.13 -3.37
CA TRP A 314 27.14 9.35 -3.11
C TRP A 314 27.43 7.85 -3.04
N VAL A 315 28.08 7.30 -4.04
CA VAL A 315 28.42 5.87 -4.05
C VAL A 315 29.31 5.49 -2.87
N ARG A 316 30.34 6.29 -2.60
CA ARG A 316 31.25 6.05 -1.47
C ARG A 316 30.51 6.06 -0.13
N HIS A 317 29.63 7.03 0.09
CA HIS A 317 28.87 7.15 1.32
C HIS A 317 27.88 5.99 1.48
N PHE A 318 27.12 5.67 0.45
CA PHE A 318 26.14 4.58 0.46
C PHE A 318 26.81 3.21 0.62
N ASP A 319 27.94 3.00 -0.01
CA ASP A 319 28.74 1.78 0.15
C ASP A 319 29.22 1.62 1.60
N LYS A 320 29.82 2.67 2.17
CA LYS A 320 30.24 2.68 3.58
C LYS A 320 29.09 2.39 4.57
N LYS A 321 27.87 2.81 4.25
CA LYS A 321 26.67 2.59 5.09
C LYS A 321 25.99 1.24 4.81
N GLY A 322 26.38 0.50 3.78
CA GLY A 322 25.73 -0.73 3.34
C GLY A 322 24.38 -0.48 2.64
N TRP A 323 24.20 0.67 2.03
CA TRP A 323 22.95 1.09 1.37
C TRP A 323 23.02 1.05 -0.15
N LEU A 324 24.21 0.85 -0.74
CA LEU A 324 24.46 1.04 -2.17
C LEU A 324 23.54 0.23 -3.08
N SER A 325 23.17 -0.98 -2.70
CA SER A 325 22.28 -1.84 -3.50
C SER A 325 20.85 -1.28 -3.67
N ARG A 326 20.51 -0.22 -2.95
CA ARG A 326 19.20 0.46 -3.03
C ARG A 326 19.26 1.78 -3.81
N LEU A 327 20.48 2.29 -4.05
CA LEU A 327 20.69 3.55 -4.74
C LEU A 327 20.49 3.38 -6.25
N PHE A 328 19.69 4.25 -6.86
CA PHE A 328 19.59 4.35 -8.31
C PHE A 328 19.63 5.80 -8.78
N ASN A 329 20.12 6.00 -9.99
CA ASN A 329 20.11 7.26 -10.70
C ASN A 329 18.98 7.20 -11.74
N TYR A 330 17.94 8.02 -11.61
CA TYR A 330 16.86 8.12 -12.58
C TYR A 330 17.32 8.98 -13.75
N VAL A 331 17.82 8.35 -14.81
CA VAL A 331 18.52 9.05 -15.88
C VAL A 331 17.56 9.83 -16.79
N SER A 332 16.41 9.24 -17.10
CA SER A 332 15.39 9.86 -17.97
C SER A 332 14.05 9.16 -17.83
N ASP A 333 13.01 9.96 -17.88
CA ASP A 333 11.63 9.52 -17.96
C ASP A 333 11.20 9.49 -19.42
N GLU A 334 10.65 8.36 -19.88
CA GLU A 334 10.05 8.10 -21.21
C GLU A 334 10.77 8.79 -22.38
N PRO A 335 12.09 8.54 -22.58
CA PRO A 335 12.85 9.28 -23.57
C PRO A 335 12.42 8.95 -24.99
N THR A 336 12.19 9.98 -25.80
CA THR A 336 11.98 9.83 -27.23
C THR A 336 13.26 9.38 -27.96
N ALA A 337 13.15 8.84 -29.17
CA ALA A 337 14.30 8.43 -29.98
C ALA A 337 15.35 9.54 -30.15
N ALA A 338 14.92 10.80 -30.30
CA ALA A 338 15.81 11.94 -30.40
C ALA A 338 16.59 12.24 -29.11
N GLN A 339 16.06 11.87 -27.96
CA GLN A 339 16.68 12.08 -26.64
C GLN A 339 17.67 10.97 -26.26
N MET A 340 17.57 9.78 -26.86
CA MET A 340 18.37 8.59 -26.52
C MET A 340 19.90 8.84 -26.48
N PRO A 341 20.53 9.57 -27.43
CA PRO A 341 21.96 9.86 -27.34
C PRO A 341 22.34 10.64 -26.09
N GLY A 342 21.51 11.61 -25.70
CA GLY A 342 21.69 12.39 -24.48
C GLY A 342 21.51 11.56 -23.20
N VAL A 343 20.53 10.65 -23.19
CA VAL A 343 20.30 9.69 -22.09
C VAL A 343 21.51 8.79 -21.93
N LYS A 344 21.98 8.18 -23.02
CA LYS A 344 23.18 7.31 -23.01
C LYS A 344 24.41 8.03 -22.47
N LYS A 345 24.61 9.29 -22.89
CA LYS A 345 25.72 10.12 -22.38
C LYS A 345 25.59 10.35 -20.87
N ARG A 346 24.40 10.71 -20.34
CA ARG A 346 24.18 10.95 -18.91
C ARG A 346 24.39 9.67 -18.09
N ALA A 347 23.91 8.53 -18.58
CA ALA A 347 24.10 7.24 -17.93
C ALA A 347 25.58 6.82 -17.92
N ALA A 348 26.31 7.01 -19.01
CA ALA A 348 27.75 6.75 -19.08
C ALA A 348 28.54 7.65 -18.11
N LEU A 349 28.12 8.91 -17.96
CA LEU A 349 28.73 9.84 -16.99
C LEU A 349 28.54 9.39 -15.53
N ALA A 350 27.40 8.77 -15.21
CA ALA A 350 27.16 8.17 -13.89
C ALA A 350 28.11 6.99 -13.65
N HIS A 351 28.33 6.14 -14.64
CA HIS A 351 29.29 5.03 -14.57
C HIS A 351 30.76 5.52 -14.53
N GLU A 352 31.08 6.69 -15.07
CA GLU A 352 32.40 7.34 -14.86
C GLU A 352 32.62 7.70 -13.39
N ALA A 353 31.54 8.06 -12.67
CA ALA A 353 31.64 8.28 -11.22
C ALA A 353 31.93 6.98 -10.47
N ASP A 354 31.11 5.97 -10.72
CA ASP A 354 31.31 4.59 -10.24
C ASP A 354 30.38 3.65 -11.04
N HIS A 355 30.93 2.56 -11.59
CA HIS A 355 30.19 1.58 -12.38
C HIS A 355 29.08 0.84 -11.59
N ARG A 356 29.10 0.90 -10.27
CA ARG A 356 28.08 0.31 -9.37
C ARG A 356 26.85 1.21 -9.18
N LEU A 357 26.88 2.45 -9.65
CA LEU A 357 25.73 3.35 -9.60
C LEU A 357 24.70 2.94 -10.65
N SER A 358 23.63 2.29 -10.21
CA SER A 358 22.60 1.77 -11.09
C SER A 358 21.83 2.87 -11.80
N ASN A 359 21.82 2.87 -13.13
CA ASN A 359 21.08 3.79 -13.97
C ASN A 359 19.70 3.22 -14.34
N LEU A 360 18.63 3.91 -13.97
CA LEU A 360 17.24 3.55 -14.31
C LEU A 360 16.72 4.42 -15.46
N VAL A 361 16.00 3.81 -16.39
CA VAL A 361 15.26 4.50 -17.45
C VAL A 361 13.86 3.89 -17.61
N THR A 362 12.82 4.72 -17.76
CA THR A 362 11.47 4.29 -18.12
C THR A 362 11.35 4.11 -19.64
N SER A 363 11.88 3.01 -20.13
CA SER A 363 11.91 2.67 -21.56
C SER A 363 11.94 1.16 -21.73
N PRO A 364 11.32 0.62 -22.80
CA PRO A 364 11.62 -0.72 -23.26
C PRO A 364 13.09 -0.89 -23.63
N LEU A 365 13.58 -2.15 -23.55
CA LEU A 365 14.93 -2.48 -23.97
C LEU A 365 15.19 -2.05 -25.41
N THR A 366 16.21 -1.22 -25.61
CA THR A 366 16.59 -0.71 -26.93
C THR A 366 18.10 -0.66 -27.11
N ARG A 367 18.57 -0.98 -28.31
CA ARG A 367 19.99 -0.91 -28.67
C ARG A 367 20.55 0.52 -28.57
N ALA A 368 19.73 1.54 -28.71
CA ALA A 368 20.14 2.93 -28.60
C ALA A 368 20.73 3.26 -27.21
N LEU A 369 20.25 2.57 -26.17
CA LEU A 369 20.69 2.74 -24.78
C LEU A 369 21.56 1.57 -24.27
N ASP A 370 21.96 0.64 -25.12
CA ASP A 370 22.82 -0.48 -24.74
C ASP A 370 24.12 -0.01 -24.08
N GLY A 371 24.51 -0.70 -23.01
CA GLY A 371 25.70 -0.46 -22.21
C GLY A 371 25.40 0.13 -20.83
N PRO A 372 25.14 1.44 -20.68
CA PRO A 372 25.16 2.09 -19.38
C PRO A 372 23.83 2.06 -18.60
N ILE A 373 22.78 1.42 -19.09
CA ILE A 373 21.53 1.23 -18.35
C ILE A 373 21.59 -0.06 -17.54
N ASP A 374 21.19 0.00 -16.28
CA ASP A 374 21.21 -1.12 -15.33
C ASP A 374 19.83 -1.58 -14.91
N ILE A 375 18.84 -0.65 -14.93
CA ILE A 375 17.46 -0.92 -14.57
C ILE A 375 16.57 -0.45 -15.73
N TRP A 376 15.99 -1.41 -16.43
CA TRP A 376 15.00 -1.17 -17.47
C TRP A 376 13.62 -1.18 -16.85
N SER A 377 12.87 -0.10 -16.96
CA SER A 377 11.52 0.03 -16.41
C SER A 377 10.51 0.43 -17.49
N PRO A 378 10.13 -0.46 -18.39
CA PRO A 378 9.10 -0.18 -19.38
C PRO A 378 7.70 -0.13 -18.75
N LEU A 379 6.76 0.50 -19.47
CA LEU A 379 5.34 0.42 -19.18
C LEU A 379 4.86 -1.02 -19.33
N ILE A 380 3.99 -1.49 -18.43
CA ILE A 380 3.53 -2.90 -18.39
C ILE A 380 2.96 -3.40 -19.72
N ASN A 381 2.22 -2.57 -20.44
CA ASN A 381 1.63 -2.96 -21.72
C ASN A 381 2.65 -3.10 -22.87
N CYS A 382 3.89 -2.64 -22.70
CA CYS A 382 4.95 -2.85 -23.69
C CYS A 382 5.62 -4.23 -23.62
N PHE A 383 5.19 -5.12 -22.71
CA PHE A 383 5.68 -6.51 -22.62
C PHE A 383 4.92 -7.51 -23.48
N GLU A 384 3.65 -7.23 -23.79
CA GLU A 384 2.81 -8.15 -24.55
C GLU A 384 1.96 -7.40 -25.59
N THR A 385 1.81 -8.01 -26.76
CA THR A 385 0.97 -7.47 -27.82
C THR A 385 -0.51 -7.66 -27.47
N LYS A 386 -1.27 -6.57 -27.48
CA LYS A 386 -2.73 -6.56 -27.41
C LYS A 386 -3.27 -5.84 -28.64
N PRO A 387 -4.37 -6.29 -29.28
CA PRO A 387 -4.94 -5.60 -30.43
C PRO A 387 -5.24 -4.14 -30.13
N GLY A 388 -4.88 -3.23 -31.05
CA GLY A 388 -5.03 -1.78 -30.87
C GLY A 388 -3.90 -1.10 -30.08
N SER A 389 -2.75 -1.77 -29.95
CA SER A 389 -1.56 -1.22 -29.28
C SER A 389 -1.18 0.15 -29.83
N PRO A 390 -0.92 1.14 -28.96
CA PRO A 390 -0.44 2.44 -29.39
C PRO A 390 1.05 2.41 -29.79
N ASP A 391 1.46 3.37 -30.61
CA ASP A 391 2.83 3.48 -31.15
C ASP A 391 3.93 3.50 -30.08
N PHE A 392 3.65 4.01 -28.88
CA PHE A 392 4.65 4.08 -27.81
C PHE A 392 5.05 2.69 -27.26
N CYS A 393 4.27 1.63 -27.52
CA CYS A 393 4.60 0.24 -27.21
C CYS A 393 4.97 -0.60 -28.45
N GLU A 394 5.15 0.02 -29.62
CA GLU A 394 5.52 -0.70 -30.83
C GLU A 394 7.01 -0.50 -31.20
N PRO A 395 7.76 -1.59 -31.45
CA PRO A 395 7.37 -2.98 -31.22
C PRO A 395 7.36 -3.35 -29.73
N THR A 396 6.45 -4.22 -29.32
CA THR A 396 6.47 -4.79 -27.96
C THR A 396 7.77 -5.56 -27.73
N VAL A 397 8.32 -5.42 -26.53
CA VAL A 397 9.54 -6.10 -26.12
C VAL A 397 9.22 -7.12 -25.02
N PRO A 398 9.03 -8.42 -25.38
CA PRO A 398 8.60 -9.42 -24.42
C PRO A 398 9.65 -9.64 -23.32
N ARG A 399 9.18 -10.02 -22.11
CA ARG A 399 10.04 -10.22 -20.93
C ARG A 399 11.32 -11.01 -21.23
N ARG A 400 11.23 -12.09 -22.02
CA ARG A 400 12.39 -12.93 -22.42
C ARG A 400 13.49 -12.19 -23.16
N ALA A 401 13.18 -11.06 -23.80
CA ALA A 401 14.17 -10.25 -24.51
C ALA A 401 15.17 -9.61 -23.53
N TYR A 402 14.80 -9.46 -22.26
CA TYR A 402 15.66 -8.91 -21.20
C TYR A 402 16.60 -9.97 -20.57
N ASP A 403 16.46 -11.26 -20.86
CA ASP A 403 17.27 -12.31 -20.26
C ASP A 403 18.78 -12.12 -20.47
N PRO A 404 19.29 -11.62 -21.63
CA PRO A 404 20.70 -11.29 -21.79
C PRO A 404 21.19 -10.22 -20.80
N GLU A 405 20.36 -9.21 -20.52
CA GLU A 405 20.68 -8.13 -19.57
C GLU A 405 20.70 -8.65 -18.13
N ILE A 406 19.73 -9.50 -17.76
CA ILE A 406 19.69 -10.14 -16.44
C ILE A 406 20.93 -11.01 -16.20
N ARG A 407 21.39 -11.76 -17.22
CA ARG A 407 22.67 -12.51 -17.13
C ARG A 407 23.90 -11.60 -16.94
N ARG A 408 23.78 -10.31 -17.24
CA ARG A 408 24.77 -9.27 -16.96
C ARG A 408 24.54 -8.55 -15.63
N HIS A 409 23.71 -9.12 -14.74
CA HIS A 409 23.34 -8.58 -13.43
C HIS A 409 22.57 -7.25 -13.47
N LYS A 410 21.83 -6.99 -14.57
CA LYS A 410 20.92 -5.87 -14.68
C LYS A 410 19.52 -6.27 -14.24
N SER A 411 18.68 -5.28 -13.88
CA SER A 411 17.33 -5.47 -13.38
C SER A 411 16.27 -5.08 -14.40
N VAL A 412 15.12 -5.73 -14.30
CA VAL A 412 13.93 -5.35 -15.04
C VAL A 412 12.86 -4.97 -14.02
N TRP A 413 12.48 -3.72 -14.06
CA TRP A 413 11.33 -3.17 -13.37
C TRP A 413 10.22 -2.92 -14.37
N TRP A 414 9.10 -2.45 -13.90
CA TRP A 414 8.03 -1.92 -14.72
C TRP A 414 7.19 -0.91 -13.97
N TYR A 415 6.29 -0.24 -14.68
CA TYR A 415 5.29 0.63 -14.09
C TYR A 415 3.97 0.50 -14.83
N GLN A 416 2.91 0.92 -14.18
CA GLN A 416 1.62 1.21 -14.76
C GLN A 416 1.23 2.65 -14.44
N SER A 417 0.42 3.26 -15.27
CA SER A 417 -0.15 4.58 -15.08
C SER A 417 -1.45 4.63 -15.85
N CYS A 418 -2.49 5.12 -15.21
CA CYS A 418 -3.78 5.40 -15.82
C CYS A 418 -4.28 4.28 -16.76
N ALA A 419 -4.56 3.08 -16.22
CA ALA A 419 -4.92 1.87 -16.96
C ALA A 419 -3.95 1.57 -18.11
N SER A 420 -2.68 1.69 -17.78
CA SER A 420 -1.53 1.61 -18.65
C SER A 420 -1.50 2.62 -19.77
N HIS A 421 -1.46 3.88 -19.34
CA HIS A 421 -1.10 5.08 -20.09
C HIS A 421 -2.12 5.50 -21.14
N GLY A 422 -3.38 5.23 -20.87
CA GLY A 422 -4.44 5.61 -21.79
C GLY A 422 -5.54 6.40 -21.11
N CYS A 423 -6.13 5.89 -20.09
CA CYS A 423 -7.29 6.44 -19.41
C CYS A 423 -8.25 7.16 -20.38
N ASN A 424 -9.04 8.07 -19.90
CA ASN A 424 -10.02 8.78 -20.72
C ASN A 424 -9.42 9.80 -21.72
N ILE A 425 -8.11 10.03 -21.67
CA ILE A 425 -7.43 10.93 -22.65
C ILE A 425 -7.30 10.26 -24.01
N VAL A 426 -6.90 8.98 -24.03
CA VAL A 426 -6.73 8.21 -25.26
C VAL A 426 -7.94 7.35 -25.55
N GLY A 427 -8.51 6.70 -24.51
CA GLY A 427 -9.71 5.89 -24.59
C GLY A 427 -9.56 4.57 -25.36
N GLY A 428 -10.66 3.85 -25.49
CA GLY A 428 -10.77 2.64 -26.30
C GLY A 428 -10.51 1.33 -25.55
N GLU A 429 -10.88 0.21 -26.20
CA GLU A 429 -10.83 -1.12 -25.61
C GLU A 429 -9.41 -1.62 -25.28
N TYR A 430 -8.41 -1.11 -25.97
CA TYR A 430 -7.02 -1.45 -25.67
C TYR A 430 -6.67 -1.19 -24.20
N PHE A 431 -7.20 -0.10 -23.62
CA PHE A 431 -6.89 0.35 -22.26
C PHE A 431 -7.75 -0.31 -21.17
N THR A 432 -8.53 -1.33 -21.50
CA THR A 432 -9.28 -2.14 -20.51
C THR A 432 -8.48 -3.36 -20.06
N GLY A 433 -8.80 -3.90 -18.87
CA GLY A 433 -8.21 -5.14 -18.36
C GLY A 433 -6.78 -5.04 -17.85
N TRP A 434 -6.10 -3.92 -17.99
CA TRP A 434 -4.79 -3.69 -17.36
C TRP A 434 -4.92 -3.50 -15.85
N PRO A 435 -3.92 -3.91 -15.05
CA PRO A 435 -3.88 -3.51 -13.64
C PRO A 435 -3.85 -1.99 -13.53
N SER A 436 -4.52 -1.43 -12.54
CA SER A 436 -4.64 0.02 -12.43
C SER A 436 -4.82 0.47 -10.99
N TYR A 437 -4.30 1.65 -10.68
CA TYR A 437 -4.47 2.30 -9.39
C TYR A 437 -5.49 3.45 -9.42
N VAL A 438 -6.37 3.50 -10.43
CA VAL A 438 -7.51 4.42 -10.44
C VAL A 438 -8.63 3.96 -9.50
N ILE A 439 -9.49 4.89 -9.10
CA ILE A 439 -10.56 4.63 -8.11
C ILE A 439 -11.67 3.79 -8.75
N ASP A 440 -12.09 4.13 -9.95
CA ASP A 440 -13.25 3.58 -10.64
C ASP A 440 -12.92 2.32 -11.46
N THR A 441 -12.16 1.43 -10.85
CA THR A 441 -11.89 0.07 -11.36
C THR A 441 -12.16 -0.96 -10.28
N GLY A 442 -12.29 -2.24 -10.65
CA GLY A 442 -12.42 -3.34 -9.68
C GLY A 442 -11.23 -3.39 -8.73
N ALA A 443 -11.48 -3.66 -7.45
CA ALA A 443 -10.44 -3.63 -6.42
C ALA A 443 -9.32 -4.66 -6.64
N VAL A 444 -9.61 -5.79 -7.32
CA VAL A 444 -8.58 -6.75 -7.72
C VAL A 444 -7.52 -6.09 -8.61
N SER A 445 -7.92 -5.17 -9.52
CA SER A 445 -6.98 -4.42 -10.37
C SER A 445 -6.00 -3.57 -9.56
N ASN A 446 -6.41 -3.08 -8.38
CA ASN A 446 -5.54 -2.32 -7.50
C ASN A 446 -4.55 -3.19 -6.70
N ARG A 447 -4.76 -4.53 -6.62
CA ARG A 447 -3.95 -5.47 -5.84
C ARG A 447 -3.07 -6.39 -6.69
N ILE A 448 -3.39 -6.59 -7.96
CA ILE A 448 -2.85 -7.69 -8.79
C ILE A 448 -1.41 -7.48 -9.31
N MET A 449 -0.89 -6.23 -9.32
CA MET A 449 0.44 -5.92 -9.88
C MET A 449 1.58 -6.78 -9.29
N PRO A 450 1.69 -7.00 -7.97
CA PRO A 450 2.73 -7.87 -7.41
C PRO A 450 2.61 -9.34 -7.85
N TRP A 451 1.39 -9.85 -8.11
CA TRP A 451 1.16 -11.18 -8.68
C TRP A 451 1.73 -11.27 -10.09
N MET A 452 1.46 -10.25 -10.91
CA MET A 452 2.04 -10.14 -12.25
C MET A 452 3.56 -9.98 -12.18
N SER A 453 4.09 -9.20 -11.23
CA SER A 453 5.53 -9.04 -11.00
C SER A 453 6.20 -10.39 -10.72
N TRP A 454 5.58 -11.26 -9.95
CA TRP A 454 6.07 -12.62 -9.75
C TRP A 454 6.08 -13.43 -11.07
N LYS A 455 4.95 -13.45 -11.80
CA LYS A 455 4.82 -14.20 -13.06
C LYS A 455 5.88 -13.81 -14.10
N TYR A 456 6.12 -12.50 -14.24
CA TYR A 456 7.06 -11.98 -15.22
C TYR A 456 8.48 -11.81 -14.69
N ARG A 457 8.79 -12.26 -13.47
CA ARG A 457 10.12 -12.11 -12.86
C ARG A 457 10.60 -10.66 -12.92
N ILE A 458 9.78 -9.78 -12.44
CA ILE A 458 10.07 -8.35 -12.33
C ILE A 458 10.70 -8.08 -10.96
N ASP A 459 11.81 -7.34 -10.96
CA ASP A 459 12.59 -7.06 -9.75
C ASP A 459 12.08 -5.85 -8.97
N GLY A 460 11.26 -5.00 -9.60
CA GLY A 460 10.73 -3.80 -8.95
C GLY A 460 9.58 -3.14 -9.70
N GLU A 461 8.81 -2.37 -8.95
CA GLU A 461 7.71 -1.55 -9.45
C GLU A 461 8.00 -0.08 -9.23
N LEU A 462 7.86 0.70 -10.29
CA LEU A 462 7.89 2.15 -10.24
C LEU A 462 6.47 2.69 -10.36
N TYR A 463 6.14 3.74 -9.60
CA TYR A 463 4.92 4.51 -9.78
C TYR A 463 5.25 6.00 -9.70
N TYR A 464 4.76 6.78 -10.65
CA TYR A 464 5.30 8.13 -10.87
C TYR A 464 5.04 9.10 -9.73
N ASN A 465 3.90 9.02 -9.00
CA ASN A 465 3.62 9.86 -7.85
C ASN A 465 2.54 9.25 -6.93
N MET A 466 2.54 9.64 -5.67
CA MET A 466 1.52 9.28 -4.67
C MET A 466 0.65 10.48 -4.25
N VAL A 467 0.96 11.70 -4.68
CA VAL A 467 0.30 12.95 -4.26
C VAL A 467 0.12 13.94 -5.43
N GLU A 468 0.00 13.46 -6.66
CA GLU A 468 0.00 14.29 -7.87
C GLU A 468 -1.15 15.30 -7.90
N ALA A 469 -2.36 14.91 -7.45
CA ALA A 469 -3.50 15.83 -7.39
C ALA A 469 -3.28 17.03 -6.47
N TYR A 470 -2.29 16.96 -5.55
CA TYR A 470 -1.95 18.10 -4.69
C TYR A 470 -1.31 19.28 -5.46
N SER A 471 -0.86 19.05 -6.69
CA SER A 471 -0.34 20.10 -7.57
C SER A 471 -1.43 21.04 -8.09
N ARG A 472 -2.71 20.67 -7.94
CA ARG A 472 -3.86 21.43 -8.42
C ARG A 472 -4.41 22.37 -7.33
N GLU A 473 -5.22 23.37 -7.74
CA GLU A 473 -5.97 24.24 -6.83
C GLU A 473 -7.16 23.52 -6.20
N ALA A 474 -7.74 22.54 -6.91
CA ALA A 474 -8.86 21.74 -6.39
C ALA A 474 -8.45 20.93 -5.15
N ASP A 475 -9.34 20.84 -4.17
CA ASP A 475 -9.12 19.98 -3.01
C ASP A 475 -9.11 18.51 -3.41
N PRO A 476 -8.04 17.76 -3.16
CA PRO A 476 -8.00 16.33 -3.45
C PRO A 476 -9.08 15.50 -2.74
N LEU A 477 -9.66 16.01 -1.64
CA LEU A 477 -10.82 15.37 -0.99
C LEU A 477 -12.13 15.57 -1.75
N GLU A 478 -12.15 16.37 -2.82
CA GLU A 478 -13.33 16.64 -3.64
C GLU A 478 -13.12 16.24 -5.11
N ASP A 479 -11.93 16.46 -5.66
CA ASP A 479 -11.60 16.12 -7.06
C ASP A 479 -10.16 15.63 -7.21
N VAL A 480 -10.02 14.40 -7.68
CA VAL A 480 -8.72 13.75 -7.99
C VAL A 480 -8.61 13.31 -9.45
N PHE A 481 -9.49 13.83 -10.34
CA PHE A 481 -9.40 13.51 -11.76
C PHE A 481 -8.22 14.25 -12.38
N LEU A 482 -7.17 13.51 -12.75
CA LEU A 482 -5.95 14.04 -13.32
C LEU A 482 -5.43 13.09 -14.41
N HIS A 483 -4.79 13.62 -15.45
CA HIS A 483 -4.25 12.84 -16.58
C HIS A 483 -5.25 11.88 -17.25
N GLY A 484 -6.56 12.15 -17.08
CA GLY A 484 -7.64 11.35 -17.63
C GLY A 484 -8.16 10.24 -16.70
N GLY A 485 -7.59 10.08 -15.50
CA GLY A 485 -8.00 9.07 -14.53
C GLY A 485 -8.34 9.62 -13.15
N ASN A 486 -9.25 8.93 -12.47
CA ASN A 486 -9.67 9.27 -11.11
C ASN A 486 -8.65 8.73 -10.10
N GLY A 487 -7.86 9.61 -9.50
CA GLY A 487 -6.88 9.28 -8.49
C GLY A 487 -5.58 8.68 -9.00
N ASP A 488 -5.33 8.66 -10.33
CA ASP A 488 -4.04 8.27 -10.85
C ASP A 488 -2.94 9.21 -10.32
N GLY A 489 -1.79 8.66 -9.92
CA GLY A 489 -0.72 9.42 -9.25
C GLY A 489 -1.06 9.93 -7.84
N THR A 490 -2.22 9.55 -7.27
CA THR A 490 -2.68 10.07 -5.98
C THR A 490 -3.20 8.93 -5.12
N LEU A 491 -2.37 8.44 -4.21
CA LEU A 491 -2.67 7.35 -3.28
C LEU A 491 -2.89 7.83 -1.85
N PHE A 492 -2.50 9.06 -1.55
CA PHE A 492 -2.77 9.74 -0.29
C PHE A 492 -3.68 10.94 -0.49
N TYR A 493 -4.38 11.33 0.58
CA TYR A 493 -5.17 12.55 0.66
C TYR A 493 -4.64 13.46 1.77
N PRO A 494 -4.82 14.79 1.67
CA PRO A 494 -4.30 15.70 2.68
C PRO A 494 -5.20 15.70 3.91
N GLY A 495 -4.78 15.04 4.99
CA GLY A 495 -5.46 15.03 6.28
C GLY A 495 -5.18 16.32 7.04
N ARG A 496 -5.94 17.36 6.73
CA ARG A 496 -5.84 18.69 7.37
C ARG A 496 -6.78 18.76 8.57
N PRO A 497 -6.40 19.39 9.70
CA PRO A 497 -7.24 19.51 10.88
C PRO A 497 -8.63 20.12 10.62
N ASN A 498 -8.72 21.08 9.72
CA ASN A 498 -10.00 21.68 9.33
C ASN A 498 -10.93 20.76 8.52
N ALA A 499 -10.39 19.70 7.92
CA ALA A 499 -11.16 18.72 7.13
C ALA A 499 -11.50 17.46 7.94
N ILE A 500 -10.58 16.98 8.76
CA ILE A 500 -10.70 15.67 9.44
C ILE A 500 -10.65 15.76 10.97
N GLY A 501 -10.59 16.96 11.56
CA GLY A 501 -10.38 17.16 13.00
C GLY A 501 -8.97 16.85 13.47
N GLY A 502 -8.77 16.88 14.80
CA GLY A 502 -7.45 16.81 15.40
C GLY A 502 -6.72 18.15 15.35
N ALA A 503 -5.46 18.17 15.76
CA ALA A 503 -4.59 19.36 15.77
C ALA A 503 -3.47 19.29 14.72
N THR A 504 -3.10 18.08 14.29
CA THR A 504 -1.96 17.84 13.40
C THR A 504 -2.35 17.41 12.00
N HIS A 505 -1.50 17.74 11.04
CA HIS A 505 -1.59 17.29 9.66
C HIS A 505 -1.09 15.86 9.52
N ILE A 506 -1.83 15.01 8.81
CA ILE A 506 -1.44 13.63 8.52
C ILE A 506 -1.69 13.27 7.05
N PRO A 507 -0.97 12.29 6.47
CA PRO A 507 -1.40 11.65 5.23
C PRO A 507 -2.65 10.79 5.52
N LEU A 508 -3.74 10.99 4.76
CA LEU A 508 -4.83 10.03 4.75
C LEU A 508 -4.56 8.99 3.68
N GLU A 509 -4.71 7.75 4.07
CA GLU A 509 -4.53 6.61 3.17
C GLU A 509 -5.77 6.43 2.28
N SER A 510 -5.59 5.82 1.12
CA SER A 510 -6.68 5.39 0.25
C SER A 510 -6.93 3.89 0.37
N VAL A 511 -8.15 3.44 0.02
CA VAL A 511 -8.45 2.02 -0.19
C VAL A 511 -7.42 1.39 -1.14
N ARG A 512 -7.08 2.08 -2.23
CA ARG A 512 -6.11 1.61 -3.23
C ARG A 512 -4.72 1.37 -2.64
N LEU A 513 -4.22 2.27 -1.80
CA LEU A 513 -2.92 2.10 -1.14
C LEU A 513 -2.90 0.89 -0.19
N LYS A 514 -4.02 0.63 0.51
CA LYS A 514 -4.17 -0.58 1.32
C LYS A 514 -4.10 -1.84 0.46
N LEU A 515 -4.79 -1.85 -0.68
CA LEU A 515 -4.80 -2.98 -1.61
C LEU A 515 -3.43 -3.21 -2.28
N ILE A 516 -2.67 -2.16 -2.56
CA ILE A 516 -1.28 -2.26 -3.04
C ILE A 516 -0.41 -2.96 -1.96
N ARG A 517 -0.53 -2.56 -0.69
CA ARG A 517 0.17 -3.22 0.41
C ARG A 517 -0.18 -4.70 0.50
N GLU A 518 -1.48 -5.04 0.46
CA GLU A 518 -1.91 -6.44 0.49
C GLU A 518 -1.38 -7.24 -0.71
N GLY A 519 -1.27 -6.62 -1.88
CA GLY A 519 -0.61 -7.25 -3.04
C GLY A 519 0.88 -7.50 -2.81
N LEU A 520 1.59 -6.58 -2.17
CA LEU A 520 3.00 -6.76 -1.78
C LEU A 520 3.15 -7.83 -0.69
N GLU A 521 2.18 -7.99 0.20
CA GLU A 521 2.11 -9.08 1.17
C GLU A 521 1.86 -10.43 0.48
N ASP A 522 0.98 -10.50 -0.52
CA ASP A 522 0.78 -11.69 -1.35
C ASP A 522 2.09 -12.12 -2.06
N TYR A 523 2.90 -11.17 -2.52
CA TYR A 523 4.21 -11.47 -3.12
C TYR A 523 5.14 -12.20 -2.16
N GLU A 524 5.11 -11.86 -0.86
CA GLU A 524 5.91 -12.55 0.16
C GLU A 524 5.49 -14.02 0.34
N TYR A 525 4.22 -14.37 0.10
CA TYR A 525 3.77 -15.76 0.11
C TYR A 525 4.44 -16.57 -1.02
N PHE A 526 4.61 -15.98 -2.21
CA PHE A 526 5.33 -16.64 -3.31
C PHE A 526 6.80 -16.82 -2.97
N VAL A 527 7.43 -15.82 -2.38
CA VAL A 527 8.84 -15.90 -1.91
C VAL A 527 8.98 -17.00 -0.88
N LEU A 528 8.09 -17.06 0.11
CA LEU A 528 8.13 -18.09 1.15
C LEU A 528 7.93 -19.49 0.57
N LEU A 529 6.93 -19.70 -0.30
CA LEU A 529 6.71 -21.00 -0.94
C LEU A 529 7.89 -21.40 -1.81
N SER A 530 8.43 -20.47 -2.59
CA SER A 530 9.61 -20.71 -3.44
C SER A 530 10.83 -21.12 -2.62
N ASN A 531 11.05 -20.51 -1.47
CA ASN A 531 12.16 -20.86 -0.56
C ASN A 531 11.96 -22.24 0.11
N LEU A 532 10.71 -22.65 0.35
CA LEU A 532 10.39 -23.97 0.91
C LEU A 532 10.41 -25.09 -0.15
N THR A 533 10.34 -24.76 -1.43
CA THR A 533 10.24 -25.70 -2.54
C THR A 533 11.08 -25.27 -3.74
N ASP A 534 10.45 -24.56 -4.67
CA ASP A 534 11.03 -23.94 -5.86
C ASP A 534 10.08 -22.88 -6.44
N SER A 535 10.56 -22.04 -7.35
CA SER A 535 9.75 -21.01 -7.99
C SER A 535 8.59 -21.57 -8.82
N ALA A 536 8.76 -22.74 -9.47
CA ALA A 536 7.70 -23.36 -10.25
C ALA A 536 6.48 -23.77 -9.39
N SER A 537 6.72 -24.06 -8.12
CA SER A 537 5.66 -24.30 -7.15
C SER A 537 4.81 -23.06 -6.87
N ALA A 538 5.43 -21.89 -6.77
CA ALA A 538 4.71 -20.61 -6.62
C ALA A 538 4.01 -20.20 -7.94
N ASP A 539 4.63 -20.44 -9.10
CA ASP A 539 4.07 -20.12 -10.42
C ASP A 539 2.68 -20.71 -10.61
N ARG A 540 2.49 -21.97 -10.18
CA ARG A 540 1.19 -22.66 -10.29
C ARG A 540 0.06 -21.95 -9.54
N TRP A 541 0.36 -21.21 -8.49
CA TRP A 541 -0.62 -20.41 -7.74
C TRP A 541 -0.95 -19.11 -8.47
N VAL A 542 0.07 -18.44 -8.96
CA VAL A 542 -0.11 -17.21 -9.74
C VAL A 542 -0.89 -17.47 -11.03
N ASP A 543 -0.62 -18.59 -11.71
CA ASP A 543 -1.29 -18.98 -12.96
C ASP A 543 -2.79 -19.27 -12.80
N LYS A 544 -3.26 -19.50 -11.57
CA LYS A 544 -4.71 -19.63 -11.29
C LYS A 544 -5.46 -18.30 -11.47
N LEU A 545 -4.79 -17.16 -11.29
CA LEU A 545 -5.41 -15.84 -11.35
C LEU A 545 -4.92 -14.99 -12.50
N VAL A 546 -3.62 -15.02 -12.81
CA VAL A 546 -2.98 -14.17 -13.81
C VAL A 546 -2.67 -14.98 -15.07
N HIS A 547 -3.30 -14.62 -16.18
CA HIS A 547 -3.04 -15.27 -17.47
C HIS A 547 -1.96 -14.52 -18.26
N ASN A 548 -2.08 -13.20 -18.35
CA ASN A 548 -1.11 -12.31 -19.00
C ASN A 548 -1.17 -10.91 -18.36
N THR A 549 -0.52 -9.92 -18.94
CA THR A 549 -0.43 -8.56 -18.38
C THR A 549 -1.75 -7.77 -18.39
N TYR A 550 -2.77 -8.25 -19.10
CA TYR A 550 -4.07 -7.57 -19.23
C TYR A 550 -5.27 -8.54 -19.07
N THR A 551 -5.00 -9.78 -18.64
CA THR A 551 -6.06 -10.77 -18.39
C THR A 551 -5.77 -11.49 -17.07
N PHE A 552 -6.65 -11.31 -16.11
CA PHE A 552 -6.61 -11.93 -14.78
C PHE A 552 -8.05 -12.10 -14.25
N SER A 553 -8.25 -12.95 -13.24
CA SER A 553 -9.56 -13.06 -12.60
C SER A 553 -9.93 -11.72 -11.92
N PRO A 554 -11.05 -11.10 -12.28
CA PRO A 554 -11.52 -9.87 -11.63
C PRO A 554 -12.31 -10.14 -10.34
N LEU A 555 -12.53 -11.42 -9.97
CA LEU A 555 -13.41 -11.81 -8.88
C LEU A 555 -12.67 -11.80 -7.54
N PRO A 556 -13.12 -11.03 -6.53
CA PRO A 556 -12.56 -11.03 -5.18
C PRO A 556 -12.45 -12.43 -4.57
N GLU A 557 -13.47 -13.25 -4.75
CA GLU A 557 -13.57 -14.61 -4.19
C GLU A 557 -12.48 -15.53 -4.72
N ASP A 558 -12.09 -15.39 -5.98
CA ASP A 558 -11.01 -16.17 -6.58
C ASP A 558 -9.66 -15.81 -5.94
N LEU A 559 -9.38 -14.51 -5.75
CA LEU A 559 -8.13 -14.07 -5.14
C LEU A 559 -8.02 -14.57 -3.69
N TYR A 560 -9.07 -14.37 -2.87
CA TYR A 560 -9.06 -14.81 -1.46
C TYR A 560 -8.95 -16.33 -1.36
N ARG A 561 -9.67 -17.08 -2.19
CA ARG A 561 -9.59 -18.54 -2.22
C ARG A 561 -8.18 -19.03 -2.57
N VAL A 562 -7.58 -18.48 -3.64
CA VAL A 562 -6.22 -18.86 -4.06
C VAL A 562 -5.19 -18.48 -3.00
N ARG A 563 -5.32 -17.30 -2.38
CA ARG A 563 -4.45 -16.83 -1.32
C ARG A 563 -4.55 -17.71 -0.07
N GLN A 564 -5.76 -18.10 0.34
CA GLN A 564 -5.98 -19.00 1.47
C GLN A 564 -5.34 -20.36 1.22
N GLU A 565 -5.62 -20.98 0.06
CA GLU A 565 -5.03 -22.26 -0.33
C GLU A 565 -3.49 -22.20 -0.36
N LEU A 566 -2.92 -21.08 -0.82
CA LEU A 566 -1.47 -20.83 -0.83
C LEU A 566 -0.90 -20.74 0.59
N GLY A 567 -1.57 -20.04 1.50
CA GLY A 567 -1.18 -19.95 2.91
C GLY A 567 -1.18 -21.32 3.60
N ASP A 568 -2.21 -22.13 3.34
CA ASP A 568 -2.32 -23.51 3.84
C ASP A 568 -1.19 -24.41 3.31
N GLU A 569 -0.82 -24.23 2.03
CA GLU A 569 0.31 -24.96 1.42
C GLU A 569 1.65 -24.57 2.04
N ILE A 570 1.91 -23.27 2.25
CA ILE A 570 3.13 -22.79 2.92
C ILE A 570 3.22 -23.39 4.33
N GLN A 571 2.14 -23.32 5.10
CA GLN A 571 2.09 -23.89 6.45
C GLN A 571 2.37 -25.40 6.44
N ARG A 572 1.74 -26.14 5.52
CA ARG A 572 1.93 -27.59 5.38
C ARG A 572 3.37 -27.94 5.03
N ARG A 573 4.01 -27.22 4.09
CA ARG A 573 5.41 -27.43 3.70
C ARG A 573 6.37 -27.10 4.83
N GLY A 574 6.15 -25.97 5.52
CA GLY A 574 6.95 -25.57 6.67
C GLY A 574 6.96 -26.61 7.80
N ARG A 575 5.78 -27.19 8.10
CA ARG A 575 5.65 -28.29 9.09
C ARG A 575 6.40 -29.55 8.64
N ALA A 576 6.27 -29.94 7.38
CA ALA A 576 6.94 -31.12 6.83
C ALA A 576 8.47 -31.01 6.89
N MET A 577 9.03 -29.82 6.69
CA MET A 577 10.48 -29.59 6.80
C MET A 577 10.97 -29.68 8.25
N ARG A 578 10.25 -29.10 9.21
CA ARG A 578 10.58 -29.18 10.63
C ARG A 578 10.50 -30.62 11.16
N GLY A 579 9.52 -31.40 10.70
CA GLY A 579 9.36 -32.81 11.08
C GLY A 579 10.43 -33.77 10.51
N ARG A 580 11.20 -33.34 9.49
CA ARG A 580 12.34 -34.12 8.93
C ARG A 580 13.67 -33.77 9.59
N GLY A 581 13.73 -32.66 10.34
CA GLY A 581 14.95 -32.21 11.01
C GLY A 581 15.08 -32.68 12.47
N ASN A 582 14.06 -33.34 13.01
CA ASN A 582 14.06 -34.04 14.29
C ASN A 582 14.17 -35.55 14.04
#